data_19ddf0e1b58a6a24c8d8a8dffc4bfe28
#
_entry.id   19ddf0e1b58a6a24c8d8a8dffc4bfe28
#
_cell.length_a   1.000
_cell.length_b   1.000
_cell.length_c   1.000
_cell.angle_alpha   90.00
_cell.angle_beta   90.00
_cell.angle_gamma   90.00
#
_symmetry.space_group_name_H-M   'P 1'
#
loop_
_entity.id
_entity.type
_entity.pdbx_description
1 polymer ?
#
loop_
_entity_poly.entity_id
_entity_poly.type
_entity_poly.pdbx_seq_one_letter_code
_entity_poly.pdbx_strand_id
1 'polypeptide(L)'
;MPGQYQPIENYGIIGNLRTAALVGMDGSIDWLCLPHFDSPSVFAAILDDAKGGRFRIAPAYDDLRHKQFYWPDTNILVTRFLHESGIGEIEDYMPLGGAGAVPDGMIRRVRVVRGALPFLSLIHI
;
A
#
# COMPACT_ATOMS: atom_id res chain seq x y z
N MET A 1 10.95 13.60 7.64
CA MET A 1 11.29 13.67 9.07
C MET A 1 10.49 12.62 9.83
N PRO A 2 11.12 11.92 10.74
CA PRO A 2 10.39 11.01 11.63
C PRO A 2 9.30 11.78 12.37
N GLY A 3 8.17 11.12 12.62
CA GLY A 3 7.06 11.73 13.33
C GLY A 3 6.13 12.57 12.47
N GLN A 4 6.32 12.54 11.17
CA GLN A 4 5.40 13.22 10.26
C GLN A 4 4.39 12.23 9.71
N TYR A 5 3.11 12.60 9.85
CA TYR A 5 2.01 11.81 9.33
C TYR A 5 1.53 12.41 8.02
N GLN A 6 1.17 11.54 7.07
CA GLN A 6 0.56 11.99 5.83
C GLN A 6 -0.85 12.53 6.11
N PRO A 7 -1.32 13.51 5.33
CA PRO A 7 -2.73 13.90 5.37
C PRO A 7 -3.62 12.69 5.08
N ILE A 8 -4.78 12.64 5.73
CA ILE A 8 -5.67 11.48 5.57
C ILE A 8 -6.15 11.31 4.13
N GLU A 9 -6.25 12.38 3.37
CA GLU A 9 -6.64 12.32 1.96
C GLU A 9 -5.59 11.65 1.07
N ASN A 10 -4.38 11.42 1.58
CA ASN A 10 -3.34 10.71 0.85
C ASN A 10 -3.44 9.18 0.98
N TYR A 11 -4.44 8.68 1.67
CA TYR A 11 -4.64 7.25 1.87
C TYR A 11 -5.78 6.72 1.03
N GLY A 12 -5.56 5.56 0.40
CA GLY A 12 -6.60 4.73 -0.16
C GLY A 12 -6.87 3.54 0.76
N ILE A 13 -8.00 2.91 0.59
CA ILE A 13 -8.43 1.76 1.39
C ILE A 13 -8.57 0.55 0.48
N ILE A 14 -8.01 -0.57 0.91
CA ILE A 14 -8.27 -1.88 0.32
C ILE A 14 -8.87 -2.78 1.39
N GLY A 15 -9.69 -3.76 0.99
CA GLY A 15 -10.32 -4.63 1.95
C GLY A 15 -10.92 -5.87 1.32
N ASN A 16 -11.34 -6.80 2.19
CA ASN A 16 -11.95 -8.07 1.77
C ASN A 16 -13.25 -8.37 2.53
N LEU A 17 -13.87 -7.34 3.12
CA LEU A 17 -15.07 -7.41 3.96
C LEU A 17 -14.82 -7.99 5.36
N ARG A 18 -13.60 -8.46 5.66
CA ARG A 18 -13.21 -8.95 6.98
C ARG A 18 -12.19 -8.06 7.65
N THR A 19 -11.36 -7.39 6.86
CA THR A 19 -10.38 -6.42 7.32
C THR A 19 -10.13 -5.41 6.22
N ALA A 20 -9.31 -4.40 6.54
CA ALA A 20 -8.93 -3.38 5.57
C ALA A 20 -7.52 -2.90 5.86
N ALA A 21 -6.89 -2.31 4.86
CA ALA A 21 -5.59 -1.67 5.00
C ALA A 21 -5.67 -0.24 4.46
N LEU A 22 -4.85 0.63 5.04
CA LEU A 22 -4.66 1.99 4.56
C LEU A 22 -3.34 2.06 3.81
N VAL A 23 -3.43 2.46 2.55
CA VAL A 23 -2.29 2.54 1.64
C VAL A 23 -2.03 4.00 1.30
N GLY A 24 -0.87 4.51 1.68
CA GLY A 24 -0.49 5.89 1.40
C GLY A 24 -0.01 6.07 -0.03
N MET A 25 -0.12 7.30 -0.53
CA MET A 25 0.37 7.65 -1.87
C MET A 25 1.88 7.48 -2.03
N ASP A 26 2.60 7.35 -0.92
CA ASP A 26 4.05 7.08 -0.92
C ASP A 26 4.37 5.59 -1.04
N GLY A 27 3.36 4.73 -1.21
CA GLY A 27 3.53 3.29 -1.32
C GLY A 27 3.58 2.57 0.01
N SER A 28 3.29 3.24 1.12
CA SER A 28 3.36 2.68 2.46
C SER A 28 2.01 2.13 2.92
N ILE A 29 2.01 0.94 3.50
CA ILE A 29 0.87 0.44 4.27
C ILE A 29 1.09 0.83 5.71
N ASP A 30 0.26 1.74 6.20
CA ASP A 30 0.39 2.33 7.52
C ASP A 30 -0.64 1.81 8.52
N TRP A 31 -1.56 0.98 8.07
CA TRP A 31 -2.54 0.29 8.90
C TRP A 31 -2.96 -1.02 8.28
N LEU A 32 -2.88 -2.09 9.04
CA LEU A 32 -3.38 -3.41 8.63
C LEU A 32 -3.56 -4.30 9.85
N CYS A 33 -4.74 -4.88 10.01
CA CYS A 33 -5.00 -5.97 10.93
C CYS A 33 -5.36 -7.21 10.13
N LEU A 34 -4.84 -8.35 10.50
CA LEU A 34 -5.13 -9.64 9.86
C LEU A 34 -5.41 -10.67 10.94
N PRO A 35 -6.36 -11.59 10.70
CA PRO A 35 -7.23 -11.70 9.53
C PRO A 35 -8.49 -10.86 9.59
N HIS A 36 -8.79 -10.20 10.72
CA HIS A 36 -10.01 -9.43 10.92
C HIS A 36 -9.71 -8.02 11.42
N PHE A 37 -10.73 -7.13 11.36
CA PHE A 37 -10.59 -5.75 11.85
C PHE A 37 -10.16 -5.67 13.32
N ASP A 38 -10.62 -6.60 14.15
CA ASP A 38 -10.33 -6.61 15.58
C ASP A 38 -9.13 -7.47 15.94
N SER A 39 -8.43 -8.00 14.96
CA SER A 39 -7.19 -8.73 15.18
C SER A 39 -6.05 -7.77 15.55
N PRO A 40 -4.99 -8.25 16.19
CA PRO A 40 -3.82 -7.40 16.44
C PRO A 40 -3.28 -6.81 15.15
N SER A 41 -2.82 -5.56 15.20
CA SER A 41 -2.29 -4.88 14.03
C SER A 41 -0.96 -5.48 13.59
N VAL A 42 -0.84 -5.71 12.27
CA VAL A 42 0.43 -6.06 11.66
C VAL A 42 1.25 -4.78 11.43
N PHE A 43 0.59 -3.74 10.94
CA PHE A 43 1.17 -2.41 10.76
C PHE A 43 0.24 -1.38 11.37
N ALA A 44 0.80 -0.42 12.08
CA ALA A 44 0.04 0.61 12.77
C ALA A 44 0.77 1.95 12.80
N ALA A 45 1.54 2.27 11.76
CA ALA A 45 2.30 3.53 11.67
C ALA A 45 1.40 4.76 11.77
N ILE A 46 0.13 4.63 11.39
CA ILE A 46 -0.83 5.74 11.50
C ILE A 46 -1.10 6.12 12.96
N LEU A 47 -0.91 5.20 13.90
CA LEU A 47 -1.08 5.46 15.33
C LEU A 47 0.22 5.90 15.98
N ASP A 48 1.36 5.37 15.53
CA ASP A 48 2.68 5.71 16.06
C ASP A 48 3.69 5.56 14.93
N ASP A 49 4.11 6.68 14.38
CA ASP A 49 5.00 6.71 13.23
C ASP A 49 6.34 6.03 13.50
N ALA A 50 6.82 6.10 14.75
CA ALA A 50 8.11 5.53 15.11
C ALA A 50 8.06 4.03 15.43
N LYS A 51 6.96 3.55 16.05
CA LYS A 51 6.88 2.20 16.61
C LYS A 51 5.82 1.32 15.98
N GLY A 52 4.88 1.91 15.24
CA GLY A 52 3.73 1.18 14.74
C GLY A 52 4.04 0.16 13.64
N GLY A 53 5.14 0.37 12.93
CA GLY A 53 5.50 -0.48 11.81
C GLY A 53 4.77 -0.14 10.53
N ARG A 54 5.43 -0.41 9.41
CA ARG A 54 4.88 -0.16 8.08
C ARG A 54 5.52 -1.06 7.04
N PHE A 55 4.84 -1.19 5.91
CA PHE A 55 5.40 -1.89 4.75
C PHE A 55 5.35 -0.92 3.57
N ARG A 56 6.52 -0.48 3.13
CA ARG A 56 6.63 0.46 2.04
C ARG A 56 7.30 -0.16 0.83
N ILE A 57 6.67 -0.01 -0.34
CA ILE A 57 7.27 -0.29 -1.64
C ILE A 57 7.20 0.99 -2.44
N ALA A 58 8.33 1.49 -2.91
CA ALA A 58 8.36 2.72 -3.68
C ALA A 58 9.63 2.79 -4.51
N PRO A 59 9.62 3.58 -5.62
CA PRO A 59 10.85 3.82 -6.36
C PRO A 59 11.90 4.51 -5.49
N ALA A 60 13.15 4.23 -5.79
CA ALA A 60 14.30 4.72 -5.04
C ALA A 60 14.70 6.13 -5.46
N TYR A 61 13.74 7.04 -5.59
CA TYR A 61 13.95 8.43 -5.96
C TYR A 61 13.18 9.35 -5.02
N ASP A 62 13.69 10.56 -4.80
CA ASP A 62 13.04 11.54 -3.94
C ASP A 62 12.09 12.46 -4.71
N ASP A 63 12.31 12.66 -5.99
CA ASP A 63 11.58 13.62 -6.84
C ASP A 63 10.45 12.95 -7.63
N LEU A 64 9.63 12.19 -6.93
CA LEU A 64 8.52 11.46 -7.52
C LEU A 64 7.24 12.27 -7.51
N ARG A 65 6.44 12.13 -8.57
CA ARG A 65 5.05 12.52 -8.56
C ARG A 65 4.19 11.28 -8.38
N HIS A 66 3.05 11.45 -7.73
CA HIS A 66 2.20 10.34 -7.32
C HIS A 66 0.79 10.54 -7.83
N LYS A 67 0.15 9.44 -8.20
CA LYS A 67 -1.29 9.36 -8.43
C LYS A 67 -1.82 8.10 -7.79
N GLN A 68 -3.04 8.17 -7.25
CA GLN A 68 -3.67 7.01 -6.64
C GLN A 68 -5.12 6.95 -7.10
N PHE A 69 -5.56 5.79 -7.55
CA PHE A 69 -6.90 5.57 -8.07
C PHE A 69 -7.25 4.09 -8.02
N TYR A 70 -8.52 3.79 -8.14
CA TYR A 70 -8.97 2.40 -8.29
C TYR A 70 -9.15 2.06 -9.76
N TRP A 71 -8.80 0.83 -10.15
CA TRP A 71 -9.21 0.34 -11.45
C TRP A 71 -10.74 0.41 -11.52
N PRO A 72 -11.32 0.85 -12.66
CA PRO A 72 -12.78 0.97 -12.77
C PRO A 72 -13.50 -0.32 -12.37
N ASP A 73 -14.54 -0.16 -11.56
CA ASP A 73 -15.41 -1.25 -11.09
C ASP A 73 -14.68 -2.33 -10.28
N THR A 74 -13.58 -1.97 -9.62
CA THR A 74 -12.81 -2.92 -8.80
C THR A 74 -12.42 -2.33 -7.46
N ASN A 75 -11.94 -3.21 -6.57
CA ASN A 75 -11.32 -2.84 -5.31
C ASN A 75 -9.79 -2.85 -5.41
N ILE A 76 -9.26 -2.82 -6.62
CA ILE A 76 -7.82 -2.79 -6.84
C ILE A 76 -7.37 -1.34 -6.83
N LEU A 77 -6.54 -1.00 -5.85
CA LEU A 77 -5.98 0.34 -5.69
C LEU A 77 -4.65 0.42 -6.42
N VAL A 78 -4.52 1.39 -7.30
CA VAL A 78 -3.29 1.64 -8.05
C VAL A 78 -2.63 2.88 -7.49
N THR A 79 -1.37 2.74 -7.08
CA THR A 79 -0.51 3.88 -6.74
C THR A 79 0.52 4.01 -7.84
N ARG A 80 0.45 5.09 -8.59
CA ARG A 80 1.35 5.32 -9.74
C ARG A 80 2.41 6.33 -9.36
N PHE A 81 3.65 5.99 -9.70
CA PHE A 81 4.81 6.85 -9.48
C PHE A 81 5.34 7.31 -10.82
N LEU A 82 5.54 8.62 -10.95
CA LEU A 82 6.03 9.25 -12.17
C LEU A 82 7.38 9.89 -11.91
N HIS A 83 8.35 9.52 -12.74
CA HIS A 83 9.70 10.05 -12.71
C HIS A 83 10.16 10.22 -14.16
N GLU A 84 11.17 11.05 -14.37
CA GLU A 84 11.70 11.23 -15.73
C GLU A 84 12.29 9.95 -16.30
N SER A 85 12.79 9.04 -15.44
CA SER A 85 13.35 7.75 -15.85
C SER A 85 12.32 6.72 -16.21
N GLY A 86 11.09 6.86 -15.76
CA GLY A 86 10.05 5.88 -16.03
C GLY A 86 8.79 6.09 -15.23
N ILE A 87 7.83 5.21 -15.48
CA ILE A 87 6.56 5.17 -14.79
C ILE A 87 6.38 3.77 -14.23
N GLY A 88 6.13 3.70 -12.92
CA GLY A 88 5.85 2.44 -12.26
C GLY A 88 4.59 2.53 -11.42
N GLU A 89 4.01 1.40 -11.11
CA GLU A 89 2.81 1.37 -10.27
C GLU A 89 2.79 0.17 -9.37
N ILE A 90 2.07 0.32 -8.25
CA ILE A 90 1.77 -0.77 -7.34
C ILE A 90 0.27 -0.99 -7.40
N GLU A 91 -0.13 -2.23 -7.64
CA GLU A 91 -1.52 -2.65 -7.57
C GLU A 91 -1.71 -3.36 -6.24
N ASP A 92 -2.54 -2.80 -5.36
CA ASP A 92 -2.80 -3.34 -4.03
C ASP A 92 -4.23 -3.81 -3.95
N TYR A 93 -4.44 -5.03 -3.45
CA TYR A 93 -5.78 -5.56 -3.25
C TYR A 93 -5.78 -6.72 -2.26
N MET A 94 -6.95 -6.99 -1.71
CA MET A 94 -7.19 -8.16 -0.89
C MET A 94 -8.13 -9.08 -1.67
N PRO A 95 -7.69 -10.32 -2.03
CA PRO A 95 -8.55 -11.23 -2.77
C PRO A 95 -9.80 -11.59 -1.98
N LEU A 96 -10.94 -11.63 -2.66
CA LEU A 96 -12.18 -12.15 -2.09
C LEU A 96 -12.22 -13.63 -2.41
N GLY A 97 -11.99 -14.46 -1.40
CA GLY A 97 -12.02 -15.91 -1.58
C GLY A 97 -13.32 -16.50 -1.11
N GLY A 98 -13.81 -17.49 -1.83
CA GLY A 98 -14.78 -18.42 -1.29
C GLY A 98 -14.13 -19.27 -0.21
N ALA A 99 -14.91 -20.00 0.57
CA ALA A 99 -14.42 -20.80 1.68
C ALA A 99 -13.26 -21.71 1.22
N GLY A 100 -12.08 -21.49 1.79
CA GLY A 100 -10.89 -22.30 1.54
C GLY A 100 -10.17 -22.03 0.24
N ALA A 101 -10.61 -21.06 -0.56
CA ALA A 101 -10.03 -20.84 -1.89
C ALA A 101 -8.76 -19.98 -1.85
N VAL A 102 -8.70 -18.97 -0.98
CA VAL A 102 -7.56 -18.05 -0.89
C VAL A 102 -7.29 -17.75 0.58
N PRO A 103 -6.02 -17.82 1.03
CA PRO A 103 -5.68 -17.41 2.40
C PRO A 103 -5.98 -15.94 2.60
N ASP A 104 -6.28 -15.56 3.84
CA ASP A 104 -6.41 -14.15 4.20
C ASP A 104 -5.08 -13.44 3.99
N GLY A 105 -5.13 -12.27 3.38
CA GLY A 105 -3.94 -11.51 3.11
C GLY A 105 -4.16 -10.46 2.05
N MET A 106 -3.08 -9.79 1.70
CA MET A 106 -3.10 -8.79 0.65
C MET A 106 -2.03 -9.09 -0.39
N ILE A 107 -2.28 -8.62 -1.60
CA ILE A 107 -1.33 -8.72 -2.70
C ILE A 107 -0.88 -7.33 -3.08
N ARG A 108 0.42 -7.17 -3.23
CA ARG A 108 1.04 -5.96 -3.77
C ARG A 108 1.81 -6.36 -5.02
N ARG A 109 1.34 -5.90 -6.17
CA ARG A 109 1.97 -6.19 -7.45
C ARG A 109 2.68 -4.95 -7.97
N VAL A 110 4.00 -5.07 -8.18
CA VAL A 110 4.80 -3.97 -8.72
C VAL A 110 4.93 -4.16 -10.23
N ARG A 111 4.71 -3.08 -10.98
CA ARG A 111 4.80 -3.11 -12.43
C ARG A 111 5.44 -1.84 -12.94
N VAL A 112 6.44 -1.98 -13.83
CA VAL A 112 7.03 -0.84 -14.52
C VAL A 112 6.33 -0.71 -15.87
N VAL A 113 5.66 0.41 -16.08
CA VAL A 113 4.84 0.65 -17.26
C VAL A 113 5.67 1.22 -18.40
N ARG A 114 6.65 2.05 -18.08
CA ARG A 114 7.50 2.68 -19.07
C ARG A 114 8.88 2.94 -18.47
N GLY A 115 9.92 2.78 -19.30
CA GLY A 115 11.29 3.06 -18.91
C GLY A 115 11.84 2.07 -17.90
N ALA A 116 12.69 2.55 -17.02
CA ALA A 116 13.30 1.76 -15.96
C ALA A 116 13.15 2.50 -14.64
N LEU A 117 12.70 1.79 -13.60
CA LEU A 117 12.41 2.41 -12.32
C LEU A 117 12.73 1.39 -11.21
N PRO A 118 13.85 1.56 -10.49
CA PRO A 118 14.19 0.66 -9.40
C PRO A 118 13.28 0.91 -8.20
N PHE A 119 12.76 -0.17 -7.61
CA PHE A 119 11.91 -0.10 -6.44
C PHE A 119 12.66 -0.63 -5.22
N LEU A 120 12.36 -0.05 -4.06
CA LEU A 120 12.79 -0.55 -2.77
C LEU A 120 11.58 -1.05 -1.99
N SER A 121 11.73 -2.22 -1.38
CA SER A 121 10.73 -2.79 -0.49
C SER A 121 11.29 -2.81 0.92
N LEU A 122 10.59 -2.20 1.86
CA LEU A 122 11.04 -2.08 3.24
C LEU A 122 9.90 -2.39 4.19
N ILE A 123 10.14 -3.35 5.07
CA ILE A 123 9.19 -3.73 6.12
C ILE A 123 9.81 -3.42 7.48
N HIS A 124 9.04 -2.73 8.31
CA HIS A 124 9.38 -2.49 9.71
C HIS A 124 8.20 -2.96 10.57
N ILE A 125 8.47 -3.90 11.44
CA ILE A 125 7.44 -4.49 12.31
C ILE A 125 7.72 -4.12 13.76
#